data_bba81f0dcbe4ae0573ac9a59ee51b6a2
#
_entry.id   bba81f0dcbe4ae0573ac9a59ee51b6a2
#
_cell.length_a   1.000
_cell.length_b   1.000
_cell.length_c   1.000
_cell.angle_alpha   90.00
_cell.angle_beta   90.00
_cell.angle_gamma   90.00
#
_symmetry.space_group_name_H-M   'P 1'
#
loop_
_entity.id
_entity.type
_entity.pdbx_description
1 polymer ?
#
loop_
_entity_poly.entity_id
_entity_poly.type
_entity_poly.pdbx_seq_one_letter_code
_entity_poly.pdbx_strand_id
1 'polypeptide(L)'
;MASLQTSELDVSLDKYFARVARTEPAPVIGQVTRVVGLLVESNGPAASVGEICEVRTGRTVPLAVEVVGFRDGRLLSVPLGETTGIRPGDPIVSRGNSLTVPVGDALLGRVIDGLGQPIDGLGDIKTTQEAPLRAEALNPLAREPITQAIGTGVRAIDALLTCGRGQRIGEIGRASCRERV
;
A
#
# COMPACT_ATOMS: atom_id res chain seq x y z
N MET A 1 -23.49 -56.50 -28.81
CA MET A 1 -23.55 -55.75 -27.55
C MET A 1 -22.51 -54.59 -27.62
N ALA A 2 -22.97 -53.41 -27.93
CA ALA A 2 -22.11 -52.24 -28.02
C ALA A 2 -22.05 -51.56 -26.63
N SER A 3 -20.87 -51.50 -26.02
CA SER A 3 -20.64 -50.80 -24.78
C SER A 3 -20.59 -49.29 -25.05
N LEU A 4 -21.55 -48.56 -24.52
CA LEU A 4 -21.54 -47.08 -24.45
C LEU A 4 -20.44 -46.64 -23.48
N GLN A 5 -19.35 -46.11 -24.01
CA GLN A 5 -18.36 -45.40 -23.22
C GLN A 5 -18.96 -44.04 -22.86
N THR A 6 -19.37 -43.88 -21.60
CA THR A 6 -19.67 -42.59 -21.00
C THR A 6 -18.33 -41.85 -20.84
N SER A 7 -18.06 -40.86 -21.69
CA SER A 7 -16.98 -39.93 -21.46
C SER A 7 -17.37 -39.03 -20.26
N GLU A 8 -16.73 -39.25 -19.12
CA GLU A 8 -16.81 -38.32 -18.00
C GLU A 8 -16.25 -36.94 -18.45
N LEU A 9 -17.13 -35.96 -18.52
CA LEU A 9 -16.74 -34.58 -18.73
C LEU A 9 -16.08 -34.10 -17.43
N ASP A 10 -14.76 -34.10 -17.39
CA ASP A 10 -13.98 -33.52 -16.30
C ASP A 10 -14.11 -31.99 -16.40
N VAL A 11 -15.10 -31.44 -15.71
CA VAL A 11 -15.34 -29.99 -15.64
C VAL A 11 -14.61 -29.45 -14.44
N SER A 12 -13.39 -28.90 -14.63
CA SER A 12 -12.68 -28.19 -13.57
C SER A 12 -13.42 -26.89 -13.21
N LEU A 13 -13.93 -26.83 -11.98
CA LEU A 13 -14.58 -25.65 -11.41
C LEU A 13 -13.63 -24.74 -10.63
N ASP A 14 -12.35 -25.08 -10.54
CA ASP A 14 -11.35 -24.38 -9.72
C ASP A 14 -11.25 -22.88 -10.02
N LYS A 15 -11.34 -22.51 -11.30
CA LYS A 15 -11.34 -21.10 -11.73
C LYS A 15 -12.56 -20.31 -11.20
N TYR A 16 -13.70 -20.98 -11.04
CA TYR A 16 -14.91 -20.35 -10.52
C TYR A 16 -14.85 -20.23 -9.00
N PHE A 17 -14.36 -21.27 -8.30
CA PHE A 17 -14.13 -21.21 -6.87
C PHE A 17 -13.09 -20.14 -6.51
N ALA A 18 -11.99 -20.05 -7.25
CA ALA A 18 -10.98 -19.00 -7.07
C ALA A 18 -11.57 -17.59 -7.30
N ARG A 19 -12.50 -17.45 -8.26
CA ARG A 19 -13.17 -16.16 -8.50
C ARG A 19 -14.14 -15.80 -7.39
N VAL A 20 -14.94 -16.77 -6.93
CA VAL A 20 -15.87 -16.57 -5.80
C VAL A 20 -15.11 -16.21 -4.52
N ALA A 21 -14.01 -16.92 -4.22
CA ALA A 21 -13.18 -16.64 -3.06
C ALA A 21 -12.54 -15.23 -3.06
N ARG A 22 -12.34 -14.65 -4.25
CA ARG A 22 -11.80 -13.27 -4.41
C ARG A 22 -12.89 -12.21 -4.53
N THR A 23 -14.15 -12.61 -4.63
CA THR A 23 -15.26 -11.66 -4.80
C THR A 23 -15.83 -11.35 -3.42
N GLU A 24 -15.78 -10.10 -3.03
CA GLU A 24 -16.49 -9.60 -1.85
C GLU A 24 -17.99 -9.42 -2.23
N PRO A 25 -18.90 -10.26 -1.71
CA PRO A 25 -20.29 -10.28 -2.19
C PRO A 25 -21.10 -9.05 -1.81
N ALA A 26 -20.68 -8.34 -0.76
CA ALA A 26 -21.36 -7.15 -0.26
C ALA A 26 -20.34 -6.19 0.37
N PRO A 27 -19.68 -5.33 -0.42
CA PRO A 27 -18.78 -4.34 0.14
C PRO A 27 -19.56 -3.41 1.06
N VAL A 28 -19.02 -3.16 2.26
CA VAL A 28 -19.60 -2.18 3.18
C VAL A 28 -19.33 -0.80 2.61
N ILE A 29 -20.38 -0.13 2.17
CA ILE A 29 -20.32 1.18 1.52
C ILE A 29 -20.80 2.23 2.51
N GLY A 30 -19.97 3.26 2.71
CA GLY A 30 -20.34 4.50 3.37
C GLY A 30 -20.54 5.63 2.36
N GLN A 31 -20.82 6.82 2.86
CA GLN A 31 -20.95 8.04 2.07
C GLN A 31 -20.15 9.17 2.68
N VAL A 32 -19.42 9.90 1.85
CA VAL A 32 -18.77 11.15 2.25
C VAL A 32 -19.82 12.14 2.69
N THR A 33 -19.68 12.70 3.88
CA THR A 33 -20.60 13.70 4.41
C THR A 33 -20.04 15.11 4.25
N ARG A 34 -18.72 15.26 4.45
CA ARG A 34 -18.07 16.57 4.42
C ARG A 34 -16.55 16.41 4.19
N VAL A 35 -15.97 17.44 3.58
CA VAL A 35 -14.50 17.58 3.49
C VAL A 35 -14.12 18.88 4.18
N VAL A 36 -13.18 18.82 5.13
CA VAL A 36 -12.71 19.98 5.90
C VAL A 36 -11.18 20.00 5.87
N GLY A 37 -10.61 20.87 5.07
CA GLY A 37 -9.17 20.89 4.84
C GLY A 37 -8.69 19.57 4.23
N LEU A 38 -7.83 18.85 4.94
CA LEU A 38 -7.29 17.54 4.54
C LEU A 38 -8.08 16.36 5.14
N LEU A 39 -9.21 16.61 5.81
CA LEU A 39 -10.01 15.56 6.41
C LEU A 39 -11.27 15.30 5.59
N VAL A 40 -11.52 14.04 5.30
CA VAL A 40 -12.77 13.53 4.73
C VAL A 40 -13.57 12.90 5.86
N GLU A 41 -14.77 13.42 6.11
CA GLU A 41 -15.72 12.84 7.04
C GLU A 41 -16.73 11.99 6.27
N SER A 42 -17.00 10.78 6.75
CA SER A 42 -17.97 9.87 6.12
C SER A 42 -18.86 9.17 7.13
N ASN A 43 -20.05 8.79 6.68
CA ASN A 43 -20.95 7.88 7.37
C ASN A 43 -20.62 6.45 6.93
N GLY A 44 -19.88 5.68 7.75
CA GLY A 44 -19.33 4.40 7.31
C GLY A 44 -18.22 4.56 6.26
N PRO A 45 -17.73 3.43 5.70
CA PRO A 45 -18.01 2.05 6.11
C PRO A 45 -17.55 1.73 7.52
N ALA A 46 -17.89 0.55 8.07
CA ALA A 46 -17.28 0.06 9.29
C ALA A 46 -15.81 -0.28 8.98
N ALA A 47 -14.90 0.56 9.42
CA ALA A 47 -13.47 0.43 9.17
C ALA A 47 -12.69 0.81 10.44
N SER A 48 -11.49 0.26 10.60
CA SER A 48 -10.61 0.50 11.74
C SER A 48 -9.62 1.65 11.47
N VAL A 49 -9.06 2.24 12.53
CA VAL A 49 -7.99 3.25 12.38
C VAL A 49 -6.77 2.62 11.71
N GLY A 50 -6.23 3.28 10.69
CA GLY A 50 -5.13 2.80 9.85
C GLY A 50 -5.58 1.96 8.64
N GLU A 51 -6.87 1.69 8.51
CA GLU A 51 -7.42 0.98 7.36
C GLU A 51 -7.56 1.90 6.15
N ILE A 52 -7.38 1.34 4.95
CA ILE A 52 -7.52 2.04 3.69
C ILE A 52 -8.94 1.89 3.16
N CYS A 53 -9.54 3.01 2.86
CA CYS A 53 -10.82 3.10 2.16
C CYS A 53 -10.61 3.77 0.79
N GLU A 54 -11.58 3.61 -0.09
CA GLU A 54 -11.60 4.24 -1.40
C GLU A 54 -12.83 5.11 -1.58
N VAL A 55 -12.61 6.38 -1.90
CA VAL A 55 -13.67 7.31 -2.31
C VAL A 55 -13.84 7.24 -3.83
N ARG A 56 -15.04 6.91 -4.28
CA ARG A 56 -15.39 6.82 -5.70
C ARG A 56 -16.01 8.14 -6.17
N THR A 57 -15.18 9.01 -6.72
CA THR A 57 -15.55 10.38 -7.14
C THR A 57 -16.07 10.46 -8.58
N GLY A 58 -16.42 9.34 -9.22
CA GLY A 58 -16.72 9.30 -10.65
C GLY A 58 -15.51 9.43 -11.57
N ARG A 59 -14.29 9.52 -11.01
CA ARG A 59 -13.02 9.45 -11.76
C ARG A 59 -12.70 8.00 -12.12
N THR A 60 -11.84 7.82 -13.13
CA THR A 60 -11.37 6.50 -13.57
C THR A 60 -10.62 5.77 -12.44
N VAL A 61 -9.89 6.51 -11.59
CA VAL A 61 -9.15 5.96 -10.45
C VAL A 61 -9.79 6.45 -9.16
N PRO A 62 -10.22 5.55 -8.27
CA PRO A 62 -10.71 5.91 -6.94
C PRO A 62 -9.62 6.60 -6.12
N LEU A 63 -10.00 7.49 -5.21
CA LEU A 63 -9.08 8.12 -4.28
C LEU A 63 -8.93 7.28 -3.02
N ALA A 64 -7.71 6.83 -2.75
CA ALA A 64 -7.38 6.15 -1.51
C ALA A 64 -7.37 7.16 -0.34
N VAL A 65 -7.97 6.77 0.77
CA VAL A 65 -8.00 7.53 2.03
C VAL A 65 -7.66 6.62 3.21
N GLU A 66 -6.84 7.08 4.13
CA GLU A 66 -6.50 6.35 5.36
C GLU A 66 -7.41 6.82 6.51
N VAL A 67 -8.00 5.88 7.22
CA VAL A 67 -8.81 6.16 8.41
C VAL A 67 -7.88 6.57 9.55
N VAL A 68 -8.07 7.78 10.08
CA VAL A 68 -7.24 8.33 11.17
C VAL A 68 -7.98 8.41 12.50
N GLY A 69 -9.30 8.23 12.49
CA GLY A 69 -10.10 8.25 13.72
C GLY A 69 -11.60 8.35 13.48
N PHE A 70 -12.30 8.62 14.57
CA PHE A 70 -13.75 8.74 14.60
C PHE A 70 -14.16 9.98 15.38
N ARG A 71 -15.24 10.61 14.97
CA ARG A 71 -15.84 11.74 15.65
C ARG A 71 -17.34 11.73 15.44
N ASP A 72 -18.09 11.82 16.52
CA ASP A 72 -19.58 11.89 16.50
C ASP A 72 -20.21 10.76 15.65
N GLY A 73 -19.67 9.54 15.72
CA GLY A 73 -20.15 8.39 14.95
C GLY A 73 -19.75 8.42 13.47
N ARG A 74 -18.92 9.37 13.04
CA ARG A 74 -18.39 9.48 11.68
C ARG A 74 -16.94 9.04 11.60
N LEU A 75 -16.59 8.50 10.46
CA LEU A 75 -15.21 8.18 10.10
C LEU A 75 -14.48 9.47 9.69
N LEU A 76 -13.26 9.62 10.20
CA LEU A 76 -12.33 10.66 9.77
C LEU A 76 -11.21 10.00 8.99
N SER A 77 -11.01 10.44 7.76
CA SER A 77 -9.98 9.87 6.87
C SER A 77 -9.14 10.98 6.25
N VAL A 78 -7.86 10.65 6.00
CA VAL A 78 -6.93 11.54 5.29
C VAL A 78 -6.72 11.00 3.88
N PRO A 79 -6.92 11.81 2.84
CA PRO A 79 -6.68 11.41 1.46
C PRO A 79 -5.20 11.21 1.20
N LEU A 80 -4.86 10.15 0.47
CA LEU A 80 -3.51 9.83 0.01
C LEU A 80 -3.22 10.37 -1.41
N GLY A 81 -4.00 11.34 -1.84
CA GLY A 81 -3.88 11.98 -3.15
C GLY A 81 -4.70 13.27 -3.23
N GLU A 82 -4.92 13.78 -4.43
CA GLU A 82 -5.66 15.02 -4.65
C GLU A 82 -7.15 14.88 -4.32
N THR A 83 -7.65 15.77 -3.47
CA THR A 83 -9.06 15.82 -3.03
C THR A 83 -10.00 16.48 -4.05
N THR A 84 -9.47 17.01 -5.14
CA THR A 84 -10.27 17.70 -6.15
C THR A 84 -11.36 16.77 -6.70
N GLY A 85 -12.62 17.22 -6.65
CA GLY A 85 -13.76 16.49 -7.20
C GLY A 85 -14.50 15.60 -6.20
N ILE A 86 -14.08 15.52 -4.93
CA ILE A 86 -14.87 14.86 -3.88
C ILE A 86 -16.12 15.69 -3.61
N ARG A 87 -17.26 15.02 -3.49
CA ARG A 87 -18.56 15.65 -3.20
C ARG A 87 -19.22 14.96 -2.00
N PRO A 88 -20.02 15.68 -1.22
CA PRO A 88 -20.94 15.05 -0.27
C PRO A 88 -21.84 14.04 -1.00
N GLY A 89 -21.98 12.85 -0.44
CA GLY A 89 -22.74 11.75 -1.04
C GLY A 89 -21.90 10.77 -1.87
N ASP A 90 -20.63 11.09 -2.18
CA ASP A 90 -19.76 10.14 -2.88
C ASP A 90 -19.59 8.86 -2.06
N PRO A 91 -19.66 7.68 -2.71
CA PRO A 91 -19.50 6.42 -2.02
C PRO A 91 -18.05 6.22 -1.56
N ILE A 92 -17.89 5.73 -0.34
CA ILE A 92 -16.61 5.31 0.24
C ILE A 92 -16.71 3.84 0.61
N VAL A 93 -15.71 3.06 0.22
CA VAL A 93 -15.68 1.60 0.37
C VAL A 93 -14.44 1.23 1.18
N SER A 94 -14.59 0.37 2.19
CA SER A 94 -13.46 -0.22 2.91
C SER A 94 -12.75 -1.24 2.04
N ARG A 95 -11.42 -1.32 2.16
CA ARG A 95 -10.58 -2.35 1.56
C ARG A 95 -10.27 -3.50 2.52
N GLY A 96 -10.59 -3.33 3.82
CA GLY A 96 -10.38 -4.33 4.86
C GLY A 96 -8.91 -4.55 5.24
N ASN A 97 -7.98 -3.72 4.74
CA ASN A 97 -6.55 -3.85 5.00
C ASN A 97 -5.91 -2.49 5.26
N SER A 98 -4.78 -2.50 5.96
CA SER A 98 -3.90 -1.33 6.09
C SER A 98 -3.06 -1.14 4.83
N LEU A 99 -2.41 0.01 4.73
CA LEU A 99 -1.54 0.32 3.60
C LEU A 99 -0.37 -0.66 3.55
N THR A 100 -0.25 -1.35 2.42
CA THR A 100 0.86 -2.24 2.09
C THR A 100 1.66 -1.67 0.94
N VAL A 101 2.92 -2.07 0.84
CA VAL A 101 3.81 -1.73 -0.26
C VAL A 101 4.37 -2.99 -0.89
N PRO A 102 4.53 -3.02 -2.21
CA PRO A 102 5.20 -4.12 -2.88
C PRO A 102 6.65 -4.24 -2.40
N VAL A 103 7.12 -5.46 -2.18
CA VAL A 103 8.50 -5.75 -1.78
C VAL A 103 9.10 -6.87 -2.62
N GLY A 104 10.42 -6.86 -2.78
CA GLY A 104 11.17 -7.88 -3.50
C GLY A 104 12.21 -7.33 -4.47
N ASP A 105 12.98 -8.24 -5.09
CA ASP A 105 14.09 -7.90 -5.98
C ASP A 105 13.66 -7.14 -7.25
N ALA A 106 12.38 -7.25 -7.62
CA ALA A 106 11.81 -6.51 -8.75
C ALA A 106 11.80 -4.98 -8.55
N LEU A 107 12.02 -4.51 -7.32
CA LEU A 107 12.14 -3.08 -6.98
C LEU A 107 13.55 -2.53 -7.23
N LEU A 108 14.56 -3.39 -7.40
CA LEU A 108 15.94 -2.95 -7.59
C LEU A 108 16.07 -2.17 -8.92
N GLY A 109 16.60 -0.96 -8.82
CA GLY A 109 16.76 -0.05 -9.96
C GLY A 109 15.46 0.63 -10.43
N ARG A 110 14.37 0.49 -9.70
CA ARG A 110 13.08 1.14 -9.98
C ARG A 110 12.87 2.39 -9.12
N VAL A 111 12.10 3.34 -9.63
CA VAL A 111 11.66 4.53 -8.89
C VAL A 111 10.17 4.43 -8.67
N ILE A 112 9.77 4.49 -7.39
CA ILE A 112 8.37 4.39 -6.97
C ILE A 112 7.97 5.63 -6.17
N ASP A 113 6.67 5.94 -6.16
CA ASP A 113 6.10 6.97 -5.31
C ASP A 113 5.89 6.47 -3.86
N GLY A 114 5.34 7.34 -2.98
CA GLY A 114 5.05 7.01 -1.58
C GLY A 114 3.98 5.93 -1.38
N LEU A 115 3.25 5.54 -2.42
CA LEU A 115 2.24 4.49 -2.42
C LEU A 115 2.73 3.21 -3.13
N GLY A 116 4.02 3.15 -3.52
CA GLY A 116 4.61 2.02 -4.19
C GLY A 116 4.31 1.93 -5.69
N GLN A 117 3.74 2.98 -6.31
CA GLN A 117 3.48 3.01 -7.73
C GLN A 117 4.73 3.42 -8.51
N PRO A 118 5.05 2.76 -9.64
CA PRO A 118 6.22 3.11 -10.44
C PRO A 118 6.03 4.48 -11.12
N ILE A 119 7.05 5.34 -10.99
CA ILE A 119 7.10 6.67 -11.61
C ILE A 119 8.27 6.83 -12.61
N ASP A 120 8.98 5.74 -12.86
CA ASP A 120 10.17 5.70 -13.75
C ASP A 120 9.85 5.47 -15.23
N GLY A 121 8.58 5.29 -15.58
CA GLY A 121 8.16 5.02 -16.95
C GLY A 121 8.49 3.60 -17.47
N LEU A 122 8.99 2.71 -16.62
CA LEU A 122 9.37 1.35 -17.00
C LEU A 122 8.22 0.31 -16.88
N GLY A 123 6.99 0.79 -16.69
CA GLY A 123 5.81 -0.07 -16.54
C GLY A 123 5.64 -0.68 -15.16
N ASP A 124 4.63 -1.52 -15.00
CA ASP A 124 4.22 -2.10 -13.71
C ASP A 124 5.32 -2.97 -13.09
N ILE A 125 5.41 -2.94 -11.77
CA ILE A 125 6.32 -3.76 -10.99
C ILE A 125 5.57 -5.04 -10.58
N LYS A 126 6.02 -6.18 -11.10
CA LYS A 126 5.44 -7.49 -10.77
C LYS A 126 6.10 -8.04 -9.53
N THR A 127 5.53 -7.78 -8.37
CA THR A 127 5.92 -8.40 -7.11
C THR A 127 4.86 -9.41 -6.69
N THR A 128 5.29 -10.46 -6.01
CA THR A 128 4.41 -11.48 -5.42
C THR A 128 4.23 -11.29 -3.92
N GLN A 129 4.98 -10.35 -3.34
CA GLN A 129 5.02 -10.09 -1.90
C GLN A 129 4.68 -8.64 -1.61
N GLU A 130 3.94 -8.43 -0.54
CA GLU A 130 3.61 -7.14 0.01
C GLU A 130 4.00 -7.09 1.49
N ALA A 131 4.43 -5.94 1.96
CA ALA A 131 4.70 -5.70 3.37
C ALA A 131 3.85 -4.54 3.89
N PRO A 132 3.35 -4.62 5.13
CA PRO A 132 2.63 -3.50 5.73
C PRO A 132 3.58 -2.30 5.90
N LEU A 133 3.10 -1.11 5.55
CA LEU A 133 3.89 0.12 5.70
C LEU A 133 4.17 0.41 7.18
N ARG A 134 3.23 0.06 8.06
CA ARG A 134 3.39 0.15 9.51
C ARG A 134 3.70 -1.24 10.07
N ALA A 135 4.97 -1.45 10.41
CA ALA A 135 5.44 -2.64 11.11
C ALA A 135 5.72 -2.33 12.59
N GLU A 136 5.58 -3.33 13.43
CA GLU A 136 6.01 -3.21 14.83
C GLU A 136 7.51 -2.94 14.90
N ALA A 137 7.91 -2.03 15.80
CA ALA A 137 9.31 -1.73 16.03
C ALA A 137 10.00 -2.98 16.62
N LEU A 138 11.11 -3.39 16.01
CA LEU A 138 11.93 -4.46 16.56
C LEU A 138 12.40 -4.12 17.98
N ASN A 139 12.22 -5.07 18.90
CA ASN A 139 12.73 -4.95 20.25
C ASN A 139 14.25 -4.66 20.19
N PRO A 140 14.74 -3.60 20.85
CA PRO A 140 16.17 -3.26 20.85
C PRO A 140 17.07 -4.42 21.30
N LEU A 141 16.60 -5.28 22.20
CA LEU A 141 17.34 -6.45 22.69
C LEU A 141 17.38 -7.62 21.70
N ALA A 142 16.49 -7.64 20.71
CA ALA A 142 16.45 -8.65 19.65
C ALA A 142 17.27 -8.24 18.41
N ARG A 143 17.91 -7.06 18.42
CA ARG A 143 18.74 -6.61 17.30
C ARG A 143 20.07 -7.31 17.32
N GLU A 144 20.42 -7.89 16.19
CA GLU A 144 21.75 -8.44 16.01
C GLU A 144 22.81 -7.33 15.97
N PRO A 145 24.02 -7.57 16.54
CA PRO A 145 25.15 -6.64 16.44
C PRO A 145 25.57 -6.48 14.97
N ILE A 146 26.00 -5.27 14.61
CA ILE A 146 26.50 -4.98 13.27
C ILE A 146 27.93 -5.53 13.16
N THR A 147 28.12 -6.55 12.31
CA THR A 147 29.40 -7.24 12.16
C THR A 147 29.98 -7.17 10.75
N GLN A 148 29.21 -6.74 9.76
CA GLN A 148 29.61 -6.68 8.36
C GLN A 148 29.72 -5.24 7.88
N ALA A 149 30.85 -4.88 7.29
CA ALA A 149 31.00 -3.62 6.59
C ALA A 149 30.30 -3.68 5.22
N ILE A 150 29.77 -2.54 4.78
CA ILE A 150 29.16 -2.36 3.46
C ILE A 150 29.94 -1.29 2.68
N GLY A 151 30.23 -1.57 1.41
CA GLY A 151 30.77 -0.56 0.50
C GLY A 151 29.66 0.29 -0.09
N THR A 152 29.76 1.60 0.08
CA THR A 152 28.79 2.58 -0.45
C THR A 152 29.15 3.05 -1.86
N GLY A 153 30.38 2.79 -2.33
CA GLY A 153 30.94 3.30 -3.57
C GLY A 153 31.44 4.74 -3.48
N VAL A 154 31.25 5.40 -2.34
CA VAL A 154 31.78 6.75 -2.08
C VAL A 154 33.10 6.64 -1.31
N ARG A 155 34.22 6.99 -1.96
CA ARG A 155 35.57 6.80 -1.38
C ARG A 155 35.76 7.42 0.00
N ALA A 156 35.19 8.60 0.23
CA ALA A 156 35.33 9.28 1.52
C ALA A 156 34.60 8.53 2.64
N ILE A 157 33.47 7.92 2.34
CA ILE A 157 32.71 7.10 3.30
C ILE A 157 33.43 5.76 3.51
N ASP A 158 33.74 5.06 2.43
CA ASP A 158 34.32 3.72 2.50
C ASP A 158 35.71 3.70 3.16
N ALA A 159 36.51 4.78 2.98
CA ALA A 159 37.86 4.89 3.54
C ALA A 159 37.91 5.45 4.97
N LEU A 160 37.01 6.36 5.34
CA LEU A 160 37.11 7.13 6.58
C LEU A 160 35.93 6.93 7.55
N LEU A 161 34.77 6.49 7.06
CA LEU A 161 33.52 6.39 7.81
C LEU A 161 32.87 5.02 7.61
N THR A 162 33.59 3.95 7.88
CA THR A 162 33.11 2.58 7.64
C THR A 162 31.65 2.40 8.07
N CYS A 163 30.80 2.04 7.10
CA CYS A 163 29.37 1.78 7.34
C CYS A 163 29.14 0.29 7.51
N GLY A 164 28.28 -0.08 8.44
CA GLY A 164 27.90 -1.47 8.66
C GLY A 164 26.54 -1.81 8.07
N ARG A 165 26.36 -3.03 7.67
CA ARG A 165 25.09 -3.56 7.18
C ARG A 165 24.03 -3.49 8.28
N GLY A 166 22.93 -2.77 8.05
CA GLY A 166 21.88 -2.51 9.05
C GLY A 166 22.16 -1.32 9.97
N GLN A 167 23.26 -0.59 9.78
CA GLN A 167 23.57 0.64 10.51
C GLN A 167 22.60 1.76 10.07
N ARG A 168 22.19 2.59 11.02
CA ARG A 168 21.48 3.85 10.74
C ARG A 168 22.50 4.94 10.52
N ILE A 169 22.43 5.57 9.36
CA ILE A 169 23.33 6.66 8.95
C ILE A 169 22.45 7.87 8.67
N GLY A 170 22.84 9.03 9.25
CA GLY A 170 22.24 10.31 8.92
C GLY A 170 23.22 11.13 8.09
N GLU A 171 22.83 11.56 6.90
CA GLU A 171 23.56 12.54 6.12
C GLU A 171 22.79 13.86 6.24
N ILE A 172 23.46 14.88 6.80
CA ILE A 172 22.86 16.19 7.03
C ILE A 172 23.69 17.21 6.25
N GLY A 173 23.17 17.67 5.14
CA GLY A 173 23.85 18.61 4.27
C GLY A 173 22.96 19.78 3.82
N ARG A 174 23.59 20.91 3.55
CA ARG A 174 22.88 22.10 3.07
C ARG A 174 22.34 21.91 1.65
N ALA A 175 23.00 21.13 0.82
CA ALA A 175 22.62 20.85 -0.55
C ALA A 175 21.54 19.74 -0.63
N SER A 176 21.74 18.61 0.03
CA SER A 176 20.82 17.47 0.05
C SER A 176 19.44 17.84 0.61
N CYS A 177 19.39 18.79 1.55
CA CYS A 177 18.11 19.29 2.08
C CYS A 177 17.37 20.26 1.14
N ARG A 178 17.95 20.67 0.02
CA ARG A 178 17.41 21.70 -0.89
C ARG A 178 17.37 21.29 -2.34
N GLU A 179 17.85 20.12 -2.68
CA GLU A 179 17.83 19.66 -4.05
C GLU A 179 16.38 19.48 -4.51
N ARG A 180 16.02 20.29 -5.49
CA ARG A 180 14.75 20.13 -6.19
C ARG A 180 14.99 19.09 -7.27
N VAL A 181 14.37 17.98 -7.13
CA VAL A 181 14.25 17.00 -8.20
C VAL A 181 13.34 17.56 -9.28
#